data_62c467c863f937d9528c3c749770b55c
#
_entry.id   62c467c863f937d9528c3c749770b55c
#
_cell.length_a   1.000
_cell.length_b   1.000
_cell.length_c   1.000
_cell.angle_alpha   90.00
_cell.angle_beta   90.00
_cell.angle_gamma   90.00
#
_symmetry.space_group_name_H-M   'P 1'
#
loop_
_entity.id
_entity.type
_entity.pdbx_description
1 polymer ?
#
loop_
_entity_poly.entity_id
_entity_poly.type
_entity_poly.pdbx_seq_one_letter_code
_entity_poly.pdbx_strand_id
1 'polypeptide(L)'
;MIRLKSALCLVVGGVALSGCLYAYQRPWRLFESLERYDDIPVPSDGQNPAEFVFARLMYPSLPYARFEFRGRRDWREGGTSWTEDYPRADRHFIVALRRLSRINARGLEQPVNPDDVDDIYNWPWMYTGLTGNWDLTDEQAAKIREFLLRGGFLYADDFWGPDEWHGFEAGMKKIFPNREIVEVPDEDALFHTVYDLDNRFQILGEWGLRRGPRDGGITPQWMGVRDDQGRLMVAISANSDIGDSWEFADLPAYPERFSALGIRIGVNYVMYSMTH
;
A
#
# COMPACT_ATOMS: atom_id res chain seq x y z
N MET A 1 -1.23 -48.77 19.45
CA MET A 1 -2.41 -48.34 18.66
C MET A 1 -2.90 -46.91 18.95
N ILE A 2 -2.95 -46.46 20.23
CA ILE A 2 -3.44 -45.11 20.59
C ILE A 2 -2.58 -43.96 20.02
N ARG A 3 -1.23 -44.09 20.00
CA ARG A 3 -0.31 -43.05 19.51
C ARG A 3 -0.43 -42.81 17.99
N LEU A 4 -0.77 -43.84 17.20
CA LEU A 4 -0.90 -43.69 15.74
C LEU A 4 -2.18 -42.95 15.35
N LYS A 5 -3.28 -43.15 16.10
CA LYS A 5 -4.54 -42.46 15.92
C LYS A 5 -4.43 -40.96 16.25
N SER A 6 -3.70 -40.61 17.34
CA SER A 6 -3.47 -39.21 17.73
C SER A 6 -2.60 -38.46 16.72
N ALA A 7 -1.55 -39.11 16.14
CA ALA A 7 -0.73 -38.51 15.11
C ALA A 7 -1.52 -38.28 13.82
N LEU A 8 -2.39 -39.21 13.42
CA LEU A 8 -3.25 -39.09 12.24
C LEU A 8 -4.26 -37.95 12.40
N CYS A 9 -4.86 -37.77 13.58
CA CYS A 9 -5.77 -36.63 13.86
C CYS A 9 -5.07 -35.28 13.81
N LEU A 10 -3.81 -35.18 14.28
CA LEU A 10 -3.02 -33.96 14.20
C LEU A 10 -2.65 -33.59 12.75
N VAL A 11 -2.29 -34.58 11.93
CA VAL A 11 -1.96 -34.36 10.51
C VAL A 11 -3.22 -33.96 9.73
N VAL A 12 -4.34 -34.65 9.93
CA VAL A 12 -5.62 -34.32 9.26
C VAL A 12 -6.13 -32.96 9.72
N GLY A 13 -6.00 -32.62 11.02
CA GLY A 13 -6.34 -31.31 11.55
C GLY A 13 -5.45 -30.19 10.96
N GLY A 14 -4.15 -30.42 10.83
CA GLY A 14 -3.21 -29.47 10.21
C GLY A 14 -3.48 -29.23 8.73
N VAL A 15 -3.79 -30.28 7.96
CA VAL A 15 -4.13 -30.18 6.54
C VAL A 15 -5.48 -29.49 6.35
N ALA A 16 -6.47 -29.76 7.22
CA ALA A 16 -7.77 -29.10 7.17
C ALA A 16 -7.67 -27.60 7.51
N LEU A 17 -6.87 -27.22 8.53
CA LEU A 17 -6.60 -25.82 8.86
C LEU A 17 -5.87 -25.11 7.72
N SER A 18 -4.85 -25.72 7.12
CA SER A 18 -4.14 -25.16 5.97
C SER A 18 -5.06 -24.97 4.77
N GLY A 19 -5.95 -25.93 4.49
CA GLY A 19 -6.95 -25.85 3.44
C GLY A 19 -7.99 -24.75 3.69
N CYS A 20 -8.41 -24.53 4.92
CA CYS A 20 -9.33 -23.45 5.30
C CYS A 20 -8.67 -22.05 5.16
N LEU A 21 -7.39 -21.92 5.49
CA LEU A 21 -6.68 -20.65 5.29
C LEU A 21 -6.52 -20.29 3.80
N TYR A 22 -6.31 -21.27 2.92
CA TYR A 22 -6.28 -21.05 1.47
C TYR A 22 -7.66 -20.74 0.85
N ALA A 23 -8.74 -21.16 1.49
CA ALA A 23 -10.10 -20.99 0.94
C ALA A 23 -10.67 -19.57 1.10
N TYR A 24 -10.05 -18.70 1.89
CA TYR A 24 -10.53 -17.35 2.17
C TYR A 24 -9.85 -16.24 1.36
N GLN A 25 -8.80 -16.53 0.60
CA GLN A 25 -8.19 -15.53 -0.28
C GLN A 25 -9.08 -15.30 -1.50
N ARG A 26 -9.50 -14.06 -1.75
CA ARG A 26 -10.22 -13.72 -2.97
C ARG A 26 -9.35 -14.03 -4.18
N PRO A 27 -9.93 -14.61 -5.26
CA PRO A 27 -9.23 -14.70 -6.53
C PRO A 27 -8.81 -13.30 -7.00
N TRP A 28 -7.59 -13.19 -7.47
CA TRP A 28 -7.12 -11.95 -8.09
C TRP A 28 -8.00 -11.62 -9.31
N ARG A 29 -8.35 -10.34 -9.47
CA ARG A 29 -8.92 -9.77 -10.68
C ARG A 29 -8.30 -8.44 -10.99
N LEU A 30 -8.26 -8.07 -12.27
CA LEU A 30 -7.90 -6.73 -12.71
C LEU A 30 -9.11 -5.80 -12.54
N PHE A 31 -8.89 -4.63 -11.98
CA PHE A 31 -9.89 -3.58 -11.86
C PHE A 31 -9.66 -2.49 -12.92
N GLU A 32 -10.67 -1.65 -13.16
CA GLU A 32 -10.51 -0.48 -14.03
C GLU A 32 -9.53 0.51 -13.37
N SER A 33 -8.52 0.95 -14.12
CA SER A 33 -7.60 2.00 -13.70
C SER A 33 -8.26 3.39 -13.81
N LEU A 34 -7.81 4.33 -13.01
CA LEU A 34 -8.16 5.75 -13.17
C LEU A 34 -7.50 6.32 -14.42
N GLU A 35 -6.23 5.98 -14.67
CA GLU A 35 -5.48 6.31 -15.87
C GLU A 35 -5.81 5.37 -17.03
N ARG A 36 -5.46 5.83 -18.23
CA ARG A 36 -5.54 4.99 -19.43
C ARG A 36 -4.16 4.45 -19.74
N TYR A 37 -4.01 3.15 -19.60
CA TYR A 37 -2.83 2.44 -20.06
C TYR A 37 -3.12 1.67 -21.33
N ASP A 38 -2.12 1.58 -22.21
CA ASP A 38 -2.05 0.51 -23.18
C ASP A 38 -1.93 -0.83 -22.42
N ASP A 39 -2.05 -1.94 -23.13
CA ASP A 39 -2.08 -3.27 -22.53
C ASP A 39 -0.92 -3.50 -21.54
N ILE A 40 -1.26 -3.72 -20.25
CA ILE A 40 -0.30 -4.06 -19.21
C ILE A 40 -0.30 -5.59 -19.05
N PRO A 41 0.76 -6.27 -19.49
CA PRO A 41 0.76 -7.72 -19.53
C PRO A 41 0.67 -8.33 -18.12
N VAL A 42 -0.14 -9.39 -18.02
CA VAL A 42 -0.20 -10.23 -16.81
C VAL A 42 1.00 -11.20 -16.85
N PRO A 43 1.90 -11.15 -15.86
CA PRO A 43 3.04 -12.07 -15.79
C PRO A 43 2.57 -13.53 -15.71
N SER A 44 3.26 -14.44 -16.37
CA SER A 44 2.91 -15.88 -16.35
C SER A 44 3.05 -16.52 -14.96
N ASP A 45 3.90 -15.96 -14.10
CA ASP A 45 4.10 -16.35 -12.70
C ASP A 45 3.28 -15.52 -11.71
N GLY A 46 2.37 -14.68 -12.22
CA GLY A 46 1.69 -13.64 -11.45
C GLY A 46 0.89 -14.14 -10.26
N GLN A 47 0.41 -15.37 -10.28
CA GLN A 47 -0.38 -15.97 -9.20
C GLN A 47 0.36 -17.10 -8.47
N ASN A 48 1.67 -17.28 -8.71
CA ASN A 48 2.44 -18.27 -7.97
C ASN A 48 2.49 -17.94 -6.48
N PRO A 49 2.44 -18.95 -5.59
CA PRO A 49 2.63 -18.74 -4.16
C PRO A 49 3.95 -18.01 -3.86
N ALA A 50 3.91 -17.04 -2.97
CA ALA A 50 5.02 -16.18 -2.64
C ALA A 50 4.97 -15.79 -1.16
N GLU A 51 6.12 -15.38 -0.61
CA GLU A 51 6.21 -14.93 0.79
C GLU A 51 5.74 -13.47 0.97
N PHE A 52 5.75 -12.69 -0.10
CA PHE A 52 5.28 -11.31 -0.12
C PHE A 52 4.30 -11.08 -1.26
N VAL A 53 3.24 -10.33 -0.98
CA VAL A 53 2.28 -9.84 -1.97
C VAL A 53 2.12 -8.34 -1.79
N PHE A 54 2.27 -7.60 -2.88
CA PHE A 54 1.92 -6.19 -2.90
C PHE A 54 0.40 -6.07 -2.81
N ALA A 55 -0.12 -5.73 -1.65
CA ALA A 55 -1.54 -5.49 -1.46
C ALA A 55 -1.85 -3.99 -1.61
N ARG A 56 -2.93 -3.65 -2.33
CA ARG A 56 -3.42 -2.29 -2.51
C ARG A 56 -4.77 -2.15 -1.82
N LEU A 57 -4.86 -1.22 -0.86
CA LEU A 57 -6.11 -0.95 -0.15
C LEU A 57 -7.10 -0.25 -1.08
N MET A 58 -8.27 -0.83 -1.24
CA MET A 58 -9.42 -0.21 -1.89
C MET A 58 -10.18 0.64 -0.86
N TYR A 59 -10.70 1.80 -1.28
CA TYR A 59 -11.46 2.68 -0.39
C TYR A 59 -12.48 3.52 -1.16
N PRO A 60 -13.60 3.91 -0.52
CA PRO A 60 -14.51 4.92 -1.06
C PRO A 60 -13.89 6.31 -0.99
N SER A 61 -14.12 7.13 -2.01
CA SER A 61 -13.67 8.52 -2.08
C SER A 61 -14.79 9.49 -1.75
N LEU A 62 -14.41 10.66 -1.24
CA LEU A 62 -15.32 11.77 -1.05
C LEU A 62 -16.02 12.15 -2.38
N PRO A 63 -17.32 12.52 -2.38
CA PRO A 63 -18.08 12.77 -3.62
C PRO A 63 -17.53 13.90 -4.50
N TYR A 64 -16.71 14.78 -3.93
CA TYR A 64 -16.08 15.92 -4.60
C TYR A 64 -14.57 15.75 -4.75
N ALA A 65 -14.06 14.53 -4.54
CA ALA A 65 -12.66 14.24 -4.77
C ALA A 65 -12.26 14.58 -6.21
N ARG A 66 -11.03 15.07 -6.37
CA ARG A 66 -10.50 15.67 -7.62
C ARG A 66 -10.70 14.78 -8.85
N PHE A 67 -10.68 13.47 -8.68
CA PHE A 67 -10.73 12.49 -9.77
C PHE A 67 -12.10 11.81 -9.93
N GLU A 68 -13.08 12.14 -9.08
CA GLU A 68 -14.45 11.59 -9.12
C GLU A 68 -15.36 12.26 -10.18
N PHE A 69 -14.84 13.16 -11.01
CA PHE A 69 -15.61 13.98 -11.97
C PHE A 69 -16.35 13.19 -13.08
N ARG A 70 -16.11 11.90 -13.21
CA ARG A 70 -16.71 11.10 -14.29
C ARG A 70 -18.02 10.38 -13.90
N GLY A 71 -18.68 10.85 -12.87
CA GLY A 71 -19.93 10.25 -12.35
C GLY A 71 -19.65 9.35 -11.14
N ARG A 72 -20.67 9.13 -10.33
CA ARG A 72 -20.56 8.25 -9.15
C ARG A 72 -20.30 6.82 -9.60
N ARG A 73 -19.03 6.47 -9.75
CA ARG A 73 -18.62 5.07 -9.96
C ARG A 73 -18.66 4.33 -8.64
N ASP A 74 -19.00 3.07 -8.70
CA ASP A 74 -18.80 2.19 -7.54
C ASP A 74 -17.28 1.97 -7.36
N TRP A 75 -16.72 2.49 -6.29
CA TRP A 75 -15.31 2.32 -5.99
C TRP A 75 -14.86 0.86 -5.93
N ARG A 76 -15.80 -0.07 -5.71
CA ARG A 76 -15.55 -1.52 -5.71
C ARG A 76 -15.24 -2.09 -7.09
N GLU A 77 -15.51 -1.33 -8.14
CA GLU A 77 -15.23 -1.72 -9.53
C GLU A 77 -13.98 -1.05 -10.11
N GLY A 78 -13.37 -0.13 -9.37
CA GLY A 78 -12.20 0.64 -9.82
C GLY A 78 -12.58 1.92 -10.56
N GLY A 79 -11.60 2.54 -11.23
CA GLY A 79 -11.76 3.84 -11.92
C GLY A 79 -12.01 4.99 -10.96
N THR A 80 -11.53 4.90 -9.73
CA THR A 80 -11.64 5.89 -8.65
C THR A 80 -10.28 6.11 -7.99
N SER A 81 -10.19 7.00 -7.01
CA SER A 81 -8.91 7.46 -6.42
C SER A 81 -7.95 6.33 -6.01
N TRP A 82 -8.44 5.22 -5.48
CA TRP A 82 -7.56 4.11 -5.09
C TRP A 82 -6.90 3.40 -6.27
N THR A 83 -7.38 3.62 -7.51
CA THR A 83 -6.80 3.07 -8.74
C THR A 83 -5.92 4.06 -9.49
N GLU A 84 -5.50 5.16 -8.87
CA GLU A 84 -4.40 5.99 -9.36
C GLU A 84 -3.13 5.15 -9.46
N ASP A 85 -2.36 5.28 -10.53
CA ASP A 85 -1.13 4.53 -10.84
C ASP A 85 -1.32 3.00 -10.94
N TYR A 86 -2.53 2.50 -10.70
CA TYR A 86 -2.85 1.07 -10.69
C TYR A 86 -3.10 0.56 -12.13
N PRO A 87 -2.63 -0.60 -12.49
CA PRO A 87 -1.74 -1.52 -11.75
C PRO A 87 -0.25 -1.32 -12.10
N ARG A 88 0.08 -0.28 -12.85
CA ARG A 88 1.41 -0.08 -13.44
C ARG A 88 2.47 0.14 -12.38
N ALA A 89 2.23 1.05 -11.44
CA ALA A 89 3.13 1.32 -10.33
C ALA A 89 3.41 0.05 -9.53
N ASP A 90 2.37 -0.69 -9.16
CA ASP A 90 2.46 -1.91 -8.36
C ASP A 90 3.37 -2.94 -9.03
N ARG A 91 3.15 -3.19 -10.33
CA ARG A 91 3.91 -4.20 -11.10
C ARG A 91 5.35 -3.78 -11.33
N HIS A 92 5.61 -2.51 -11.62
CA HIS A 92 6.98 -1.99 -11.74
C HIS A 92 7.72 -2.10 -10.42
N PHE A 93 7.07 -1.74 -9.30
CA PHE A 93 7.67 -1.90 -7.99
C PHE A 93 7.93 -3.38 -7.63
N ILE A 94 7.00 -4.30 -7.90
CA ILE A 94 7.21 -5.75 -7.69
C ILE A 94 8.44 -6.24 -8.48
N VAL A 95 8.60 -5.83 -9.74
CA VAL A 95 9.76 -6.19 -10.55
C VAL A 95 11.06 -5.66 -9.94
N ALA A 96 11.05 -4.40 -9.46
CA ALA A 96 12.19 -3.79 -8.78
C ALA A 96 12.51 -4.51 -7.46
N LEU A 97 11.51 -4.78 -6.63
CA LEU A 97 11.65 -5.50 -5.37
C LEU A 97 12.30 -6.88 -5.56
N ARG A 98 11.83 -7.67 -6.53
CA ARG A 98 12.40 -8.97 -6.88
C ARG A 98 13.87 -8.90 -7.31
N ARG A 99 14.26 -7.82 -8.00
CA ARG A 99 15.62 -7.63 -8.49
C ARG A 99 16.59 -7.12 -7.42
N LEU A 100 16.10 -6.28 -6.53
CA LEU A 100 16.91 -5.55 -5.54
C LEU A 100 16.96 -6.25 -4.18
N SER A 101 16.09 -7.21 -3.96
CA SER A 101 16.04 -8.00 -2.74
C SER A 101 16.02 -9.49 -3.07
N ARG A 102 16.05 -10.34 -2.02
CA ARG A 102 15.85 -11.79 -2.17
C ARG A 102 14.44 -12.23 -1.82
N ILE A 103 13.53 -11.28 -1.66
CA ILE A 103 12.12 -11.55 -1.33
C ILE A 103 11.46 -12.27 -2.50
N ASN A 104 10.85 -13.42 -2.22
CA ASN A 104 9.97 -14.10 -3.17
C ASN A 104 8.62 -13.38 -3.20
N ALA A 105 8.52 -12.31 -4.00
CA ALA A 105 7.29 -11.55 -4.16
C ALA A 105 6.41 -12.14 -5.28
N ARG A 106 5.08 -12.15 -5.08
CA ARG A 106 4.13 -12.51 -6.13
C ARG A 106 4.23 -11.50 -7.30
N GLY A 107 4.08 -11.97 -8.54
CA GLY A 107 4.22 -11.13 -9.74
C GLY A 107 3.07 -10.17 -9.99
N LEU A 108 1.97 -10.32 -9.28
CA LEU A 108 0.77 -9.48 -9.37
C LEU A 108 0.42 -8.88 -8.01
N GLU A 109 -0.04 -7.67 -8.06
CA GLU A 109 -0.68 -6.95 -6.97
C GLU A 109 -1.96 -7.65 -6.48
N GLN A 110 -2.44 -7.29 -5.29
CA GLN A 110 -3.70 -7.76 -4.73
C GLN A 110 -4.52 -6.57 -4.24
N PRO A 111 -5.54 -6.13 -4.99
CA PRO A 111 -6.51 -5.19 -4.46
C PRO A 111 -7.30 -5.82 -3.30
N VAL A 112 -7.41 -5.10 -2.19
CA VAL A 112 -8.00 -5.56 -0.93
C VAL A 112 -9.17 -4.67 -0.56
N ASN A 113 -10.37 -5.25 -0.55
CA ASN A 113 -11.58 -4.53 -0.18
C ASN A 113 -11.84 -4.68 1.33
N PRO A 114 -11.84 -3.59 2.12
CA PRO A 114 -12.10 -3.66 3.56
C PRO A 114 -13.53 -4.07 3.92
N ASP A 115 -14.48 -4.04 2.97
CA ASP A 115 -15.83 -4.55 3.21
C ASP A 115 -15.90 -6.08 3.21
N ASP A 116 -14.90 -6.75 2.59
CA ASP A 116 -14.87 -8.20 2.57
C ASP A 116 -14.57 -8.77 3.95
N VAL A 117 -15.20 -9.92 4.23
CA VAL A 117 -15.02 -10.60 5.52
C VAL A 117 -13.60 -11.10 5.59
N ASP A 118 -12.74 -10.74 6.37
CA ASP A 118 -11.38 -11.25 6.68
C ASP A 118 -10.32 -11.13 5.58
N ASP A 119 -10.62 -10.64 4.35
CA ASP A 119 -9.60 -10.54 3.29
C ASP A 119 -8.42 -9.63 3.69
N ILE A 120 -8.71 -8.53 4.36
CA ILE A 120 -7.70 -7.57 4.82
C ILE A 120 -6.61 -8.20 5.71
N TYR A 121 -6.93 -9.28 6.45
CA TYR A 121 -6.01 -9.94 7.38
C TYR A 121 -5.07 -10.95 6.73
N ASN A 122 -5.24 -11.22 5.43
CA ASN A 122 -4.38 -12.13 4.68
C ASN A 122 -3.08 -11.48 4.19
N TRP A 123 -2.98 -10.13 4.27
CA TRP A 123 -1.94 -9.36 3.62
C TRP A 123 -1.19 -8.51 4.66
N PRO A 124 0.04 -8.85 5.05
CA PRO A 124 0.75 -8.16 6.14
C PRO A 124 1.16 -6.73 5.79
N TRP A 125 1.20 -6.38 4.49
CA TRP A 125 1.58 -5.07 3.98
C TRP A 125 0.55 -4.56 2.97
N MET A 126 0.18 -3.29 3.08
CA MET A 126 -0.73 -2.62 2.15
C MET A 126 -0.20 -1.25 1.75
N TYR A 127 -0.46 -0.90 0.50
CA TYR A 127 -0.21 0.43 -0.06
C TYR A 127 -1.52 1.11 -0.45
N THR A 128 -1.54 2.45 -0.38
CA THR A 128 -2.65 3.27 -0.83
C THR A 128 -2.19 4.68 -1.20
N GLY A 129 -2.56 5.16 -2.38
CA GLY A 129 -2.34 6.54 -2.85
C GLY A 129 -3.57 7.42 -2.71
N LEU A 130 -3.46 8.74 -2.95
CA LEU A 130 -4.55 9.74 -2.95
C LEU A 130 -5.43 9.74 -1.70
N THR A 131 -4.89 9.34 -0.56
CA THR A 131 -5.66 9.16 0.68
C THR A 131 -6.19 10.44 1.31
N GLY A 132 -5.79 11.61 0.82
CA GLY A 132 -6.41 12.89 1.17
C GLY A 132 -7.90 12.98 0.83
N ASN A 133 -8.38 12.07 -0.03
CA ASN A 133 -9.75 12.05 -0.52
C ASN A 133 -10.56 10.83 -0.07
N TRP A 134 -10.04 9.98 0.81
CA TRP A 134 -10.78 8.81 1.28
C TRP A 134 -11.98 9.16 2.17
N ASP A 135 -13.03 8.34 2.09
CA ASP A 135 -14.26 8.48 2.89
C ASP A 135 -14.60 7.13 3.55
N LEU A 136 -13.73 6.70 4.45
CA LEU A 136 -13.88 5.43 5.16
C LEU A 136 -15.13 5.43 6.03
N THR A 137 -15.89 4.34 6.01
CA THR A 137 -16.92 4.08 7.03
C THR A 137 -16.27 3.70 8.37
N ASP A 138 -17.05 3.77 9.45
CA ASP A 138 -16.56 3.39 10.78
C ASP A 138 -16.19 1.89 10.83
N GLU A 139 -16.93 1.04 10.09
CA GLU A 139 -16.64 -0.39 9.97
C GLU A 139 -15.33 -0.66 9.23
N GLN A 140 -15.10 0.03 8.11
CA GLN A 140 -13.84 -0.06 7.35
C GLN A 140 -12.66 0.41 8.21
N ALA A 141 -12.82 1.55 8.89
CA ALA A 141 -11.81 2.08 9.79
C ALA A 141 -11.49 1.12 10.96
N ALA A 142 -12.52 0.47 11.52
CA ALA A 142 -12.33 -0.53 12.57
C ALA A 142 -11.54 -1.75 12.08
N LYS A 143 -11.81 -2.24 10.86
CA LYS A 143 -11.05 -3.36 10.27
C LYS A 143 -9.60 -2.99 9.97
N ILE A 144 -9.36 -1.80 9.40
CA ILE A 144 -8.01 -1.30 9.15
C ILE A 144 -7.25 -1.16 10.47
N ARG A 145 -7.89 -0.62 11.52
CA ARG A 145 -7.29 -0.54 12.86
C ARG A 145 -6.89 -1.91 13.40
N GLU A 146 -7.79 -2.88 13.30
CA GLU A 146 -7.52 -4.24 13.77
C GLU A 146 -6.38 -4.90 12.99
N PHE A 147 -6.36 -4.74 11.67
CA PHE A 147 -5.27 -5.16 10.81
C PHE A 147 -3.91 -4.61 11.29
N LEU A 148 -3.84 -3.31 11.53
CA LEU A 148 -2.62 -2.63 11.97
C LEU A 148 -2.16 -3.10 13.36
N LEU A 149 -3.12 -3.26 14.30
CA LEU A 149 -2.83 -3.74 15.66
C LEU A 149 -2.40 -5.22 15.70
N ARG A 150 -2.79 -6.01 14.71
CA ARG A 150 -2.36 -7.42 14.57
C ARG A 150 -0.99 -7.59 13.91
N GLY A 151 -0.28 -6.52 13.62
CA GLY A 151 1.04 -6.57 12.99
C GLY A 151 1.07 -6.12 11.54
N GLY A 152 -0.08 -5.74 10.97
CA GLY A 152 -0.15 -5.18 9.62
C GLY A 152 0.60 -3.86 9.50
N PHE A 153 0.96 -3.51 8.26
CA PHE A 153 1.63 -2.26 7.89
C PHE A 153 0.91 -1.60 6.74
N LEU A 154 0.64 -0.29 6.85
CA LEU A 154 0.03 0.52 5.81
C LEU A 154 1.00 1.61 5.35
N TYR A 155 1.19 1.71 4.04
CA TYR A 155 1.92 2.82 3.42
C TYR A 155 0.96 3.71 2.64
N ALA A 156 0.94 5.01 2.97
CA ALA A 156 0.09 6.02 2.35
C ALA A 156 0.93 7.17 1.75
N ASP A 157 0.63 7.56 0.52
CA ASP A 157 1.27 8.68 -0.16
C ASP A 157 0.34 9.42 -1.13
N ASP A 158 0.92 10.29 -1.95
CA ASP A 158 0.28 11.08 -3.00
C ASP A 158 -0.96 11.87 -2.54
N PHE A 159 -0.80 12.63 -1.47
CA PHE A 159 -1.76 13.65 -1.07
C PHE A 159 -1.03 14.94 -0.66
N TRP A 160 -1.63 16.09 -0.99
CA TRP A 160 -0.88 17.32 -1.12
C TRP A 160 -1.57 18.51 -0.43
N GLY A 161 -0.76 19.31 0.26
CA GLY A 161 -1.20 20.52 0.89
C GLY A 161 -2.14 20.33 2.09
N PRO A 162 -2.61 21.43 2.68
CA PRO A 162 -3.36 21.36 3.93
C PRO A 162 -4.74 20.70 3.80
N ASP A 163 -5.43 20.85 2.69
CA ASP A 163 -6.79 20.34 2.54
C ASP A 163 -6.80 18.81 2.42
N GLU A 164 -5.91 18.25 1.58
CA GLU A 164 -5.77 16.78 1.47
C GLU A 164 -5.15 16.18 2.74
N TRP A 165 -4.26 16.92 3.44
CA TRP A 165 -3.78 16.53 4.77
C TRP A 165 -4.94 16.39 5.78
N HIS A 166 -5.85 17.38 5.84
CA HIS A 166 -7.01 17.30 6.72
C HIS A 166 -7.93 16.14 6.37
N GLY A 167 -8.12 15.84 5.07
CA GLY A 167 -8.88 14.68 4.63
C GLY A 167 -8.25 13.36 5.07
N PHE A 168 -6.94 13.22 4.90
CA PHE A 168 -6.18 12.08 5.39
C PHE A 168 -6.29 11.93 6.92
N GLU A 169 -6.05 13.02 7.65
CA GLU A 169 -6.14 13.04 9.11
C GLU A 169 -7.53 12.65 9.62
N ALA A 170 -8.58 13.09 8.93
CA ALA A 170 -9.96 12.73 9.29
C ALA A 170 -10.20 11.22 9.20
N GLY A 171 -9.71 10.56 8.14
CA GLY A 171 -9.77 9.10 8.05
C GLY A 171 -8.91 8.41 9.09
N MET A 172 -7.69 8.91 9.33
CA MET A 172 -6.83 8.37 10.39
C MET A 172 -7.46 8.50 11.79
N LYS A 173 -8.20 9.56 12.08
CA LYS A 173 -8.96 9.70 13.33
C LYS A 173 -10.09 8.70 13.48
N LYS A 174 -10.70 8.25 12.37
CA LYS A 174 -11.66 7.12 12.43
C LYS A 174 -10.91 5.79 12.73
N ILE A 175 -9.73 5.59 12.14
CA ILE A 175 -8.90 4.41 12.39
C ILE A 175 -8.36 4.45 13.83
N PHE A 176 -7.72 5.53 14.24
CA PHE A 176 -7.09 5.70 15.55
C PHE A 176 -7.50 7.03 16.21
N PRO A 177 -8.63 7.08 16.92
CA PRO A 177 -9.11 8.32 17.54
C PRO A 177 -8.13 8.95 18.55
N ASN A 178 -7.29 8.14 19.19
CA ASN A 178 -6.43 8.54 20.31
C ASN A 178 -4.93 8.39 19.99
N ARG A 179 -4.54 8.17 18.73
CA ARG A 179 -3.13 8.11 18.33
C ARG A 179 -2.78 9.33 17.49
N GLU A 180 -1.58 9.84 17.74
CA GLU A 180 -1.04 10.96 16.98
C GLU A 180 -0.32 10.47 15.72
N ILE A 181 -0.37 11.29 14.68
CA ILE A 181 0.51 11.18 13.53
C ILE A 181 1.76 11.98 13.90
N VAL A 182 2.91 11.33 13.91
CA VAL A 182 4.18 11.93 14.34
C VAL A 182 5.19 11.92 13.19
N GLU A 183 6.13 12.85 13.22
CA GLU A 183 7.27 12.81 12.32
C GLU A 183 8.11 11.56 12.59
N VAL A 184 8.56 10.90 11.52
CA VAL A 184 9.48 9.76 11.62
C VAL A 184 10.91 10.35 11.55
N PRO A 185 11.69 10.25 12.63
CA PRO A 185 13.04 10.84 12.67
C PRO A 185 13.97 10.18 11.66
N ASP A 186 15.00 10.93 11.25
CA ASP A 186 15.94 10.47 10.21
C ASP A 186 16.66 9.18 10.60
N GLU A 187 16.91 8.96 11.89
CA GLU A 187 17.59 7.78 12.44
C GLU A 187 16.68 6.56 12.59
N ASP A 188 15.40 6.68 12.21
CA ASP A 188 14.46 5.56 12.36
C ASP A 188 14.84 4.36 11.49
N ALA A 189 14.65 3.17 12.04
CA ALA A 189 14.95 1.91 11.36
C ALA A 189 14.24 1.78 9.99
N LEU A 190 13.08 2.40 9.82
CA LEU A 190 12.35 2.45 8.55
C LEU A 190 13.25 2.94 7.39
N PHE A 191 14.12 3.91 7.67
CA PHE A 191 14.97 4.54 6.65
C PHE A 191 16.32 3.86 6.48
N HIS A 192 16.62 2.78 7.25
CA HIS A 192 17.92 2.12 7.28
C HIS A 192 17.85 0.59 7.20
N THR A 193 16.70 0.01 6.82
CA THR A 193 16.55 -1.45 6.77
C THR A 193 17.38 -2.12 5.69
N VAL A 194 17.49 -1.51 4.50
CA VAL A 194 18.28 -2.00 3.36
C VAL A 194 19.16 -0.89 2.80
N TYR A 195 18.59 0.27 2.60
CA TYR A 195 19.26 1.46 2.08
C TYR A 195 19.29 2.53 3.15
N ASP A 196 20.39 3.28 3.25
CA ASP A 196 20.43 4.52 4.01
C ASP A 196 19.75 5.63 3.22
N LEU A 197 18.64 6.14 3.76
CA LEU A 197 17.80 7.15 3.11
C LEU A 197 17.97 8.55 3.76
N ASP A 198 19.21 8.93 4.07
CA ASP A 198 19.53 10.21 4.76
C ASP A 198 19.10 11.45 3.95
N ASN A 199 19.08 11.34 2.63
CA ASN A 199 18.81 12.46 1.72
C ASN A 199 17.46 12.25 0.99
N ARG A 200 16.38 12.10 1.75
CA ARG A 200 15.04 12.05 1.17
C ARG A 200 14.63 13.45 0.71
N PHE A 201 14.23 13.56 -0.53
CA PHE A 201 13.71 14.79 -1.12
C PHE A 201 12.31 14.58 -1.66
N GLN A 202 11.60 15.66 -1.94
CA GLN A 202 10.28 15.62 -2.54
C GLN A 202 10.33 14.92 -3.89
N ILE A 203 9.52 13.87 -4.05
CA ILE A 203 9.30 13.20 -5.32
C ILE A 203 8.07 13.85 -5.95
N LEU A 204 8.22 14.36 -7.17
CA LEU A 204 7.13 14.93 -7.94
C LEU A 204 6.65 13.88 -8.94
N GLY A 205 5.36 13.70 -9.02
CA GLY A 205 4.72 12.93 -10.07
C GLY A 205 4.88 13.57 -11.45
N GLU A 206 4.49 12.86 -12.51
CA GLU A 206 4.61 13.30 -13.90
C GLU A 206 3.94 14.66 -14.12
N TRP A 207 2.77 14.85 -13.54
CA TRP A 207 2.06 16.12 -13.58
C TRP A 207 2.83 17.23 -12.83
N GLY A 208 3.40 16.92 -11.67
CA GLY A 208 4.18 17.84 -10.83
C GLY A 208 5.47 18.28 -11.48
N LEU A 209 6.10 17.46 -12.33
CA LEU A 209 7.28 17.84 -13.11
C LEU A 209 7.01 19.03 -14.06
N ARG A 210 5.78 19.16 -14.53
CA ARG A 210 5.40 20.21 -15.47
C ARG A 210 4.86 21.45 -14.76
N ARG A 211 4.23 21.31 -13.58
CA ARG A 211 3.44 22.37 -12.93
C ARG A 211 3.91 22.71 -11.53
N GLY A 212 4.85 21.95 -10.99
CA GLY A 212 5.30 22.06 -9.61
C GLY A 212 4.38 21.30 -8.61
N PRO A 213 4.72 21.37 -7.32
CA PRO A 213 3.93 20.78 -6.25
C PRO A 213 2.49 21.28 -6.22
N ARG A 214 1.54 20.41 -5.89
CA ARG A 214 0.11 20.75 -5.83
C ARG A 214 -0.24 21.46 -4.51
N ASP A 215 -1.24 22.31 -4.56
CA ASP A 215 -2.05 22.78 -3.43
C ASP A 215 -1.24 23.30 -2.21
N GLY A 216 -0.06 23.85 -2.47
CA GLY A 216 0.85 24.36 -1.43
C GLY A 216 1.72 23.29 -0.75
N GLY A 217 1.68 22.06 -1.19
CA GLY A 217 2.48 20.95 -0.68
C GLY A 217 3.94 20.99 -1.16
N ILE A 218 4.67 22.06 -0.83
CA ILE A 218 6.04 22.31 -1.32
C ILE A 218 7.14 21.58 -0.53
N THR A 219 6.80 21.04 0.64
CA THR A 219 7.76 20.35 1.51
C THR A 219 7.29 18.92 1.74
N PRO A 220 8.11 17.91 1.43
CA PRO A 220 7.76 16.51 1.72
C PRO A 220 7.70 16.30 3.24
N GLN A 221 6.79 15.44 3.67
CA GLN A 221 6.62 15.09 5.08
C GLN A 221 6.66 13.57 5.23
N TRP A 222 7.57 13.10 6.07
CA TRP A 222 7.77 11.69 6.39
C TRP A 222 7.19 11.44 7.78
N MET A 223 5.95 11.02 7.82
CA MET A 223 5.17 10.89 9.05
C MET A 223 4.77 9.44 9.30
N GLY A 224 4.22 9.16 10.47
CA GLY A 224 3.71 7.83 10.76
C GLY A 224 2.89 7.72 12.03
N VAL A 225 2.32 6.52 12.24
CA VAL A 225 1.59 6.16 13.44
C VAL A 225 2.22 4.91 14.05
N ARG A 226 2.49 4.96 15.37
CA ARG A 226 3.13 3.85 16.11
C ARG A 226 2.14 3.13 17.01
N ASP A 227 2.43 1.86 17.27
CA ASP A 227 1.76 1.10 18.33
C ASP A 227 2.38 1.40 19.72
N ASP A 228 1.87 0.72 20.74
CA ASP A 228 2.31 0.91 22.14
C ASP A 228 3.72 0.37 22.40
N GLN A 229 4.26 -0.45 21.50
CA GLN A 229 5.62 -0.97 21.55
C GLN A 229 6.61 -0.13 20.74
N GLY A 230 6.14 0.92 20.08
CA GLY A 230 6.95 1.81 19.25
C GLY A 230 7.13 1.34 17.79
N ARG A 231 6.54 0.21 17.39
CA ARG A 231 6.55 -0.25 16.00
C ARG A 231 5.75 0.72 15.12
N LEU A 232 6.27 1.10 13.98
CA LEU A 232 5.56 1.90 13.00
C LEU A 232 4.51 1.02 12.29
N MET A 233 3.24 1.37 12.46
CA MET A 233 2.10 0.69 11.83
C MET A 233 1.72 1.34 10.50
N VAL A 234 1.83 2.66 10.42
CA VAL A 234 1.50 3.44 9.23
C VAL A 234 2.70 4.32 8.88
N ALA A 235 3.20 4.23 7.66
CA ALA A 235 4.16 5.15 7.07
C ALA A 235 3.44 6.08 6.10
N ILE A 236 3.82 7.35 6.10
CA ILE A 236 3.14 8.41 5.36
C ILE A 236 4.17 9.26 4.64
N SER A 237 4.00 9.44 3.33
CA SER A 237 4.81 10.33 2.50
C SER A 237 3.93 11.43 1.92
N ALA A 238 3.54 12.41 2.76
CA ALA A 238 2.72 13.53 2.30
C ALA A 238 3.54 14.51 1.44
N ASN A 239 2.89 15.17 0.50
CA ASN A 239 3.51 16.09 -0.47
C ASN A 239 4.59 15.42 -1.33
N SER A 240 4.45 14.13 -1.57
CA SER A 240 5.32 13.34 -2.45
C SER A 240 4.49 12.31 -3.18
N ASP A 241 4.93 11.92 -4.36
CA ASP A 241 4.27 10.99 -5.26
C ASP A 241 5.19 9.79 -5.50
N ILE A 242 5.08 8.84 -4.58
CA ILE A 242 5.90 7.64 -4.65
C ILE A 242 5.31 6.67 -5.69
N GLY A 243 3.98 6.68 -5.84
CA GLY A 243 3.26 5.89 -6.84
C GLY A 243 3.76 6.20 -8.26
N ASP A 244 3.77 7.47 -8.67
CA ASP A 244 4.30 7.91 -9.96
C ASP A 244 5.78 7.55 -10.15
N SER A 245 6.57 7.57 -9.07
CA SER A 245 7.99 7.21 -9.16
C SER A 245 8.21 5.73 -9.52
N TRP A 246 7.26 4.88 -9.20
CA TRP A 246 7.22 3.47 -9.62
C TRP A 246 6.58 3.32 -10.99
N GLU A 247 5.46 4.03 -11.21
CA GLU A 247 4.69 3.97 -12.44
C GLU A 247 5.54 4.34 -13.65
N PHE A 248 6.26 5.45 -13.55
CA PHE A 248 7.07 6.00 -14.65
C PHE A 248 8.54 5.59 -14.60
N ALA A 249 8.90 4.58 -13.81
CA ALA A 249 10.30 4.13 -13.66
C ALA A 249 10.96 3.66 -14.97
N ASP A 250 10.17 3.25 -15.96
CA ASP A 250 10.62 2.81 -17.28
C ASP A 250 10.61 3.92 -18.35
N LEU A 251 10.08 5.11 -18.02
CA LEU A 251 10.01 6.21 -18.98
C LEU A 251 11.28 7.06 -18.97
N PRO A 252 11.99 7.20 -20.09
CA PRO A 252 13.20 8.03 -20.17
C PRO A 252 12.97 9.53 -19.86
N ALA A 253 11.73 10.01 -19.98
CA ALA A 253 11.37 11.39 -19.67
C ALA A 253 11.18 11.64 -18.17
N TYR A 254 10.94 10.61 -17.37
CA TYR A 254 10.80 10.74 -15.92
C TYR A 254 12.19 10.70 -15.26
N PRO A 255 12.51 11.65 -14.33
CA PRO A 255 13.85 11.73 -13.78
C PRO A 255 14.23 10.48 -12.96
N GLU A 256 15.30 9.80 -13.36
CA GLU A 256 15.80 8.59 -12.68
C GLU A 256 16.00 8.78 -11.17
N ARG A 257 16.40 9.99 -10.71
CA ARG A 257 16.57 10.28 -9.28
C ARG A 257 15.29 10.06 -8.47
N PHE A 258 14.11 10.31 -9.05
CA PHE A 258 12.81 10.10 -8.40
C PHE A 258 12.47 8.61 -8.35
N SER A 259 12.56 7.90 -9.47
CA SER A 259 12.34 6.46 -9.50
C SER A 259 13.31 5.71 -8.57
N ALA A 260 14.60 6.09 -8.60
CA ALA A 260 15.61 5.48 -7.76
C ALA A 260 15.37 5.71 -6.26
N LEU A 261 14.89 6.90 -5.86
CA LEU A 261 14.54 7.17 -4.46
C LEU A 261 13.25 6.45 -4.08
N GLY A 262 12.19 6.54 -4.86
CA GLY A 262 10.90 5.90 -4.55
C GLY A 262 11.00 4.39 -4.47
N ILE A 263 11.78 3.75 -5.36
CA ILE A 263 12.03 2.30 -5.28
C ILE A 263 12.77 1.94 -3.99
N ARG A 264 13.80 2.70 -3.60
CA ARG A 264 14.54 2.44 -2.34
C ARG A 264 13.66 2.64 -1.10
N ILE A 265 12.80 3.66 -1.09
CA ILE A 265 11.80 3.88 -0.04
C ILE A 265 10.89 2.65 0.06
N GLY A 266 10.29 2.23 -1.04
CA GLY A 266 9.41 1.07 -1.06
C GLY A 266 10.09 -0.21 -0.57
N VAL A 267 11.33 -0.49 -1.02
CA VAL A 267 12.11 -1.66 -0.57
C VAL A 267 12.36 -1.61 0.94
N ASN A 268 12.75 -0.45 1.48
CA ASN A 268 12.94 -0.30 2.92
C ASN A 268 11.65 -0.55 3.70
N TYR A 269 10.54 0.00 3.24
CA TYR A 269 9.24 -0.13 3.93
C TYR A 269 8.71 -1.56 3.88
N VAL A 270 8.86 -2.26 2.76
CA VAL A 270 8.53 -3.69 2.68
C VAL A 270 9.41 -4.49 3.64
N MET A 271 10.73 -4.27 3.62
CA MET A 271 11.63 -5.01 4.50
C MET A 271 11.36 -4.70 5.97
N TYR A 272 11.09 -3.44 6.32
CA TYR A 272 10.69 -3.06 7.68
C TYR A 272 9.44 -3.83 8.12
N SER A 273 8.40 -3.87 7.30
CA SER A 273 7.14 -4.57 7.60
C SER A 273 7.30 -6.08 7.79
N MET A 274 8.32 -6.68 7.18
CA MET A 274 8.59 -8.12 7.29
C MET A 274 9.48 -8.48 8.49
N THR A 275 10.12 -7.49 9.13
CA THR A 275 11.12 -7.73 10.19
C THR A 275 10.77 -7.09 11.53
N HIS A 276 9.77 -6.23 11.58
CA HIS A 276 9.29 -5.51 12.75
C HIS A 276 7.77 -5.68 12.91
#